data_89bfbd9aab9ec3ed9e7486cdd2beeabd
#
_entry.id   89bfbd9aab9ec3ed9e7486cdd2beeabd
#
_cell.length_a   1.000
_cell.length_b   1.000
_cell.length_c   1.000
_cell.angle_alpha   90.00
_cell.angle_beta   90.00
_cell.angle_gamma   90.00
#
_symmetry.space_group_name_H-M   'P 1'
#
loop_
_entity.id
_entity.type
_entity.pdbx_description
1 polymer ?
#
loop_
_entity_poly.entity_id
_entity_poly.type
_entity_poly.pdbx_seq_one_letter_code
_entity_poly.pdbx_strand_id
1 'polypeptide(L)'
;MGRFVNPDNSAFQVALNSEIYVDKTGLLSYTNKVLDTIQGYICNSRPRRFGKSFAANMLAAYYSKGCDSRKMFSGLAISQTADFEKHLNQYDVIHLDIQWFLSNVSDPEQIVAYITECTLAELRTIYADQLPPEVSTVPDALSRIKEATGQKFVIIIDEWDVLIRDEASNQKIQDDYINFLRGMFKGTEPTKYIQLAFLTGILPIKKLKTQSALNNFHQYSMLNPGPLASYIGFTEDEVSALCQKYGQNFEEVRRWYDGYLLGNYHVYNPNAVTSLLLDGTFQSYWSETSTYDSMVPFINMDFDGLKIAILEMLSGAAVPVMVTSFKNDMVSFVNKDDVLTLLIHLGYLAYNQQTQMAYIPNEEIRREFLTAVTSNRWNELLTFQQESAELLDATLAMDENAVAAGIGKIHEEYTSVIQYHNENSLSCVLTIAYLSSIQYYFKPIRELPTGRGFSDFVFLPKPEYRYDFPALVVELKWNKNAETALDQIKRQHYPASIASYTGDILLVGVNYDKKTKVHECRIEKYLKSGEK
;
A
#
# COMPACT_ATOMS: atom_id res chain seq x y z
N MET A 1 -0.74 -15.89 33.64
CA MET A 1 -0.19 -15.10 32.55
C MET A 1 0.90 -15.90 31.86
N GLY A 2 0.72 -16.19 30.61
CA GLY A 2 1.74 -16.76 29.75
C GLY A 2 2.26 -15.72 28.78
N ARG A 3 3.24 -16.12 27.98
CA ARG A 3 3.80 -15.29 26.93
C ARG A 3 2.94 -15.33 25.66
N PHE A 4 2.41 -16.52 25.36
CA PHE A 4 1.60 -16.81 24.18
C PHE A 4 0.14 -17.10 24.55
N VAL A 5 -0.11 -17.65 25.74
CA VAL A 5 -1.45 -17.96 26.23
C VAL A 5 -1.81 -16.98 27.36
N ASN A 6 -2.89 -16.26 27.17
CA ASN A 6 -3.33 -15.18 28.06
C ASN A 6 -2.21 -14.15 28.33
N PRO A 7 -1.66 -13.54 27.27
CA PRO A 7 -0.60 -12.54 27.39
C PRO A 7 -1.07 -11.33 28.19
N ASP A 8 -0.10 -10.56 28.69
CA ASP A 8 -0.35 -9.28 29.33
C ASP A 8 -0.68 -8.17 28.31
N ASN A 9 -0.88 -6.96 28.78
CA ASN A 9 -1.24 -5.81 27.97
C ASN A 9 -0.07 -4.83 27.72
N SER A 10 1.14 -5.19 28.09
CA SER A 10 2.31 -4.30 28.04
C SER A 10 2.64 -3.82 26.61
N ALA A 11 2.48 -4.68 25.60
CA ALA A 11 2.73 -4.33 24.22
C ALA A 11 1.77 -3.24 23.72
N PHE A 12 0.51 -3.27 24.11
CA PHE A 12 -0.44 -2.20 23.77
C PHE A 12 -0.21 -0.94 24.62
N GLN A 13 0.26 -1.08 25.86
CA GLN A 13 0.63 0.07 26.70
C GLN A 13 1.78 0.89 26.06
N VAL A 14 2.76 0.23 25.45
CA VAL A 14 3.83 0.91 24.72
C VAL A 14 3.27 1.76 23.58
N ALA A 15 2.27 1.26 22.85
CA ALA A 15 1.59 2.00 21.81
C ALA A 15 0.87 3.26 22.36
N LEU A 16 0.17 3.12 23.46
CA LEU A 16 -0.53 4.23 24.13
C LEU A 16 0.42 5.29 24.69
N ASN A 17 1.63 4.91 25.07
CA ASN A 17 2.66 5.82 25.57
C ASN A 17 3.34 6.63 24.46
N SER A 18 3.09 6.29 23.18
CA SER A 18 3.68 7.00 22.06
C SER A 18 3.19 8.46 22.00
N GLU A 19 4.05 9.37 21.61
CA GLU A 19 3.72 10.80 21.47
C GLU A 19 2.55 11.03 20.52
N ILE A 20 2.52 10.23 19.43
CA ILE A 20 1.43 10.23 18.46
C ILE A 20 0.73 8.88 18.54
N TYR A 21 -0.46 8.88 19.10
CA TYR A 21 -1.37 7.75 19.13
C TYR A 21 -2.69 8.14 18.48
N VAL A 22 -3.19 7.29 17.58
CA VAL A 22 -4.50 7.43 16.94
C VAL A 22 -5.38 6.26 17.39
N ASP A 23 -6.54 6.58 17.94
CA ASP A 23 -7.46 5.59 18.48
C ASP A 23 -8.12 4.75 17.39
N LYS A 24 -7.76 3.48 17.34
CA LYS A 24 -8.31 2.46 16.41
C LYS A 24 -9.18 1.42 17.13
N THR A 25 -9.58 1.69 18.38
CA THR A 25 -10.38 0.74 19.17
C THR A 25 -11.79 0.51 18.62
N GLY A 26 -12.22 1.28 17.62
CA GLY A 26 -13.40 0.94 16.82
C GLY A 26 -13.34 -0.43 16.15
N LEU A 27 -12.13 -0.97 15.88
CA LEU A 27 -11.95 -2.35 15.44
C LEU A 27 -12.55 -3.36 16.44
N LEU A 28 -12.43 -3.09 17.76
CA LEU A 28 -12.99 -3.95 18.80
C LEU A 28 -14.52 -3.99 18.74
N SER A 29 -15.17 -2.88 18.39
CA SER A 29 -16.62 -2.86 18.20
C SER A 29 -17.05 -3.76 17.04
N TYR A 30 -16.24 -3.86 15.98
CA TYR A 30 -16.48 -4.80 14.89
C TYR A 30 -16.23 -6.24 15.34
N THR A 31 -15.09 -6.53 15.98
CA THR A 31 -14.75 -7.89 16.38
C THR A 31 -15.70 -8.41 17.45
N ASN A 32 -16.19 -7.58 18.40
CA ASN A 32 -17.22 -7.95 19.38
C ASN A 32 -18.50 -8.49 18.71
N LYS A 33 -18.93 -7.87 17.60
CA LYS A 33 -20.15 -8.27 16.86
C LYS A 33 -20.04 -9.63 16.19
N VAL A 34 -18.82 -10.05 15.86
CA VAL A 34 -18.57 -11.30 15.11
C VAL A 34 -18.01 -12.43 15.98
N LEU A 35 -17.85 -12.20 17.29
CA LEU A 35 -17.48 -13.25 18.25
C LEU A 35 -18.46 -14.42 18.16
N ASP A 36 -17.93 -15.65 18.15
CA ASP A 36 -18.70 -16.89 18.09
C ASP A 36 -19.62 -17.02 16.85
N THR A 37 -19.19 -16.43 15.75
CA THR A 37 -19.89 -16.51 14.44
C THR A 37 -18.94 -16.98 13.34
N ILE A 38 -19.52 -17.38 12.19
CA ILE A 38 -18.71 -17.72 11.01
C ILE A 38 -17.91 -16.51 10.46
N GLN A 39 -18.33 -15.26 10.75
CA GLN A 39 -17.63 -14.04 10.42
C GLN A 39 -16.45 -13.74 11.37
N GLY A 40 -16.34 -14.48 12.47
CA GLY A 40 -15.25 -14.37 13.43
C GLY A 40 -13.91 -14.95 12.96
N TYR A 41 -13.82 -15.45 11.73
CA TYR A 41 -12.56 -15.86 11.10
C TYR A 41 -12.09 -14.75 10.16
N ILE A 42 -11.14 -13.94 10.63
CA ILE A 42 -10.69 -12.72 9.95
C ILE A 42 -9.21 -12.88 9.55
N CYS A 43 -8.89 -12.63 8.29
CA CYS A 43 -7.51 -12.41 7.84
C CYS A 43 -7.40 -10.99 7.31
N ASN A 44 -6.64 -10.14 8.01
CA ASN A 44 -6.40 -8.76 7.61
C ASN A 44 -4.98 -8.61 7.06
N SER A 45 -4.88 -8.23 5.79
CA SER A 45 -3.60 -8.04 5.09
C SER A 45 -3.40 -6.58 4.73
N ARG A 46 -2.27 -6.01 5.17
CA ARG A 46 -1.85 -4.63 4.89
C ARG A 46 -0.34 -4.58 4.68
N PRO A 47 0.18 -3.60 3.94
CA PRO A 47 1.61 -3.40 3.80
C PRO A 47 2.33 -3.27 5.14
N ARG A 48 3.65 -3.31 5.10
CA ARG A 48 4.47 -3.03 6.28
C ARG A 48 4.14 -1.66 6.86
N ARG A 49 4.22 -1.53 8.20
CA ARG A 49 4.05 -0.27 8.96
C ARG A 49 2.67 0.38 8.92
N PHE A 50 1.64 -0.33 8.47
CA PHE A 50 0.25 0.13 8.54
C PHE A 50 -0.41 -0.07 9.92
N GLY A 51 0.32 -0.59 10.90
CA GLY A 51 -0.21 -0.77 12.27
C GLY A 51 -0.87 -2.13 12.53
N LYS A 52 -0.53 -3.18 11.76
CA LYS A 52 -1.05 -4.55 11.95
C LYS A 52 -0.80 -5.10 13.34
N SER A 53 0.46 -5.08 13.78
CA SER A 53 0.86 -5.59 15.10
C SER A 53 0.27 -4.76 16.25
N PHE A 54 0.03 -3.43 16.04
CA PHE A 54 -0.73 -2.61 16.99
C PHE A 54 -2.16 -3.13 17.16
N ALA A 55 -2.82 -3.49 16.07
CA ALA A 55 -4.16 -4.08 16.12
C ALA A 55 -4.16 -5.44 16.82
N ALA A 56 -3.18 -6.31 16.54
CA ALA A 56 -3.03 -7.60 17.20
C ALA A 56 -2.81 -7.44 18.71
N ASN A 57 -1.91 -6.54 19.12
CA ASN A 57 -1.63 -6.23 20.52
C ASN A 57 -2.84 -5.60 21.24
N MET A 58 -3.59 -4.73 20.55
CA MET A 58 -4.82 -4.14 21.06
C MET A 58 -5.90 -5.20 21.31
N LEU A 59 -6.10 -6.12 20.36
CA LEU A 59 -7.03 -7.24 20.52
C LEU A 59 -6.61 -8.15 21.69
N ALA A 60 -5.33 -8.49 21.79
CA ALA A 60 -4.80 -9.29 22.89
C ALA A 60 -5.03 -8.61 24.24
N ALA A 61 -4.68 -7.33 24.39
CA ALA A 61 -4.89 -6.56 25.61
C ALA A 61 -6.37 -6.43 26.00
N TYR A 62 -7.27 -6.32 25.01
CA TYR A 62 -8.70 -6.18 25.28
C TYR A 62 -9.35 -7.50 25.70
N TYR A 63 -9.05 -8.60 24.99
CA TYR A 63 -9.73 -9.86 25.23
C TYR A 63 -9.11 -10.73 26.31
N SER A 64 -7.77 -10.64 26.54
CA SER A 64 -7.05 -11.55 27.44
C SER A 64 -7.50 -11.43 28.88
N LYS A 65 -7.95 -12.55 29.46
CA LYS A 65 -8.24 -12.66 30.90
C LYS A 65 -6.96 -12.71 31.77
N GLY A 66 -5.77 -12.72 31.13
CA GLY A 66 -4.48 -12.71 31.82
C GLY A 66 -4.08 -11.35 32.40
N CYS A 67 -4.83 -10.28 32.15
CA CYS A 67 -4.50 -8.92 32.59
C CYS A 67 -5.78 -8.11 32.93
N ASP A 68 -5.60 -6.97 33.58
CA ASP A 68 -6.64 -5.94 33.74
C ASP A 68 -6.30 -4.73 32.88
N SER A 69 -7.07 -4.52 31.83
CA SER A 69 -6.87 -3.44 30.87
C SER A 69 -7.90 -2.31 30.98
N ARG A 70 -8.78 -2.31 31.98
CA ARG A 70 -9.87 -1.33 32.12
C ARG A 70 -9.37 0.12 32.07
N LYS A 71 -8.29 0.43 32.80
CA LYS A 71 -7.73 1.79 32.83
C LYS A 71 -7.14 2.17 31.44
N MET A 72 -6.55 1.21 30.75
CA MET A 72 -5.93 1.39 29.45
C MET A 72 -6.93 1.78 28.37
N PHE A 73 -8.10 1.16 28.36
CA PHE A 73 -9.17 1.44 27.40
C PHE A 73 -10.11 2.57 27.82
N SER A 74 -10.03 3.02 29.08
CA SER A 74 -10.86 4.11 29.61
C SER A 74 -10.56 5.41 28.83
N GLY A 75 -11.59 6.00 28.23
CA GLY A 75 -11.44 7.20 27.38
C GLY A 75 -11.19 6.93 25.89
N LEU A 76 -10.96 5.68 25.48
CA LEU A 76 -10.90 5.30 24.08
C LEU A 76 -12.32 5.02 23.53
N ALA A 77 -12.48 5.06 22.20
CA ALA A 77 -13.78 4.94 21.53
C ALA A 77 -14.56 3.68 21.94
N ILE A 78 -13.88 2.54 22.12
CA ILE A 78 -14.52 1.30 22.56
C ILE A 78 -15.19 1.42 23.94
N SER A 79 -14.67 2.23 24.84
CA SER A 79 -15.24 2.40 26.20
C SER A 79 -16.62 3.05 26.21
N GLN A 80 -17.00 3.68 25.09
CA GLN A 80 -18.32 4.28 24.91
C GLN A 80 -19.38 3.29 24.38
N THR A 81 -18.99 2.06 24.08
CA THR A 81 -19.91 1.04 23.54
C THR A 81 -20.58 0.25 24.67
N ALA A 82 -21.84 -0.14 24.48
CA ALA A 82 -22.63 -0.86 25.50
C ALA A 82 -22.07 -2.24 25.85
N ASP A 83 -21.27 -2.84 24.95
CA ASP A 83 -20.70 -4.18 25.09
C ASP A 83 -19.24 -4.17 25.59
N PHE A 84 -18.68 -2.99 25.87
CA PHE A 84 -17.30 -2.83 26.34
C PHE A 84 -16.98 -3.75 27.52
N GLU A 85 -17.74 -3.59 28.64
CA GLU A 85 -17.52 -4.35 29.85
C GLU A 85 -17.78 -5.86 29.69
N LYS A 86 -18.67 -6.22 28.77
CA LYS A 86 -19.06 -7.61 28.52
C LYS A 86 -17.90 -8.43 27.98
N HIS A 87 -17.01 -7.80 27.21
CA HIS A 87 -15.95 -8.50 26.50
C HIS A 87 -14.55 -8.19 27.02
N LEU A 88 -14.38 -7.12 27.79
CA LEU A 88 -13.09 -6.70 28.34
C LEU A 88 -12.51 -7.77 29.27
N ASN A 89 -11.35 -8.31 28.91
CA ASN A 89 -10.58 -9.32 29.68
C ASN A 89 -11.37 -10.59 30.06
N GLN A 90 -12.24 -11.07 29.16
CA GLN A 90 -13.14 -12.19 29.43
C GLN A 90 -12.71 -13.52 28.80
N TYR A 91 -11.72 -13.53 27.90
CA TYR A 91 -11.45 -14.69 27.07
C TYR A 91 -10.06 -15.27 27.30
N ASP A 92 -9.94 -16.58 27.02
CA ASP A 92 -8.63 -17.18 26.78
C ASP A 92 -8.12 -16.69 25.43
N VAL A 93 -6.94 -16.08 25.43
CA VAL A 93 -6.29 -15.55 24.24
C VAL A 93 -5.03 -16.36 23.95
N ILE A 94 -4.87 -16.80 22.71
CA ILE A 94 -3.60 -17.29 22.16
C ILE A 94 -3.11 -16.23 21.18
N HIS A 95 -1.93 -15.66 21.44
CA HIS A 95 -1.30 -14.67 20.59
C HIS A 95 0.08 -15.14 20.12
N LEU A 96 0.22 -15.41 18.83
CA LEU A 96 1.42 -15.93 18.20
C LEU A 96 1.96 -14.91 17.20
N ASP A 97 3.20 -14.47 17.38
CA ASP A 97 3.97 -13.70 16.41
C ASP A 97 4.90 -14.68 15.66
N ILE A 98 4.54 -14.99 14.41
CA ILE A 98 5.28 -15.99 13.61
C ILE A 98 6.68 -15.50 13.25
N GLN A 99 6.87 -14.18 13.07
CA GLN A 99 8.21 -13.62 12.85
C GLN A 99 9.12 -13.86 14.06
N TRP A 100 8.58 -13.69 15.26
CA TRP A 100 9.35 -13.98 16.48
C TRP A 100 9.76 -15.46 16.56
N PHE A 101 8.84 -16.39 16.25
CA PHE A 101 9.15 -17.82 16.23
C PHE A 101 10.22 -18.16 15.18
N LEU A 102 10.12 -17.61 13.97
CA LEU A 102 11.11 -17.82 12.91
C LEU A 102 12.51 -17.33 13.32
N SER A 103 12.56 -16.18 14.00
CA SER A 103 13.84 -15.59 14.45
C SER A 103 14.49 -16.33 15.62
N ASN A 104 13.73 -17.17 16.35
CA ASN A 104 14.21 -17.87 17.55
C ASN A 104 14.33 -19.39 17.39
N VAL A 105 13.90 -19.95 16.26
CA VAL A 105 14.10 -21.37 15.95
C VAL A 105 15.46 -21.56 15.28
N SER A 106 16.20 -22.59 15.68
CA SER A 106 17.54 -22.86 15.12
C SER A 106 17.50 -23.40 13.69
N ASP A 107 16.44 -24.15 13.38
CA ASP A 107 16.15 -24.71 12.05
C ASP A 107 14.73 -24.34 11.66
N PRO A 108 14.53 -23.52 10.61
CA PRO A 108 13.21 -23.14 10.15
C PRO A 108 12.26 -24.32 9.87
N GLU A 109 12.77 -25.50 9.51
CA GLU A 109 11.94 -26.70 9.33
C GLU A 109 11.27 -27.18 10.63
N GLN A 110 11.77 -26.77 11.78
CA GLN A 110 11.21 -27.12 13.09
C GLN A 110 10.23 -26.09 13.64
N ILE A 111 9.90 -25.03 12.88
CA ILE A 111 9.09 -23.92 13.38
C ILE A 111 7.71 -24.36 13.88
N VAL A 112 7.03 -25.26 13.20
CA VAL A 112 5.71 -25.78 13.60
C VAL A 112 5.81 -26.58 14.91
N ALA A 113 6.87 -27.38 15.07
CA ALA A 113 7.13 -28.12 16.30
C ALA A 113 7.40 -27.16 17.46
N TYR A 114 8.21 -26.10 17.23
CA TYR A 114 8.54 -25.10 18.25
C TYR A 114 7.31 -24.27 18.67
N ILE A 115 6.47 -23.82 17.73
CA ILE A 115 5.19 -23.16 18.05
C ILE A 115 4.30 -24.08 18.89
N THR A 116 4.20 -25.35 18.50
CA THR A 116 3.37 -26.34 19.18
C THR A 116 3.88 -26.58 20.61
N GLU A 117 5.16 -26.80 20.78
CA GLU A 117 5.79 -27.05 22.10
C GLU A 117 5.58 -25.87 23.05
N CYS A 118 5.90 -24.64 22.61
CA CYS A 118 5.73 -23.43 23.41
C CYS A 118 4.27 -23.23 23.84
N THR A 119 3.34 -23.38 22.89
CA THR A 119 1.91 -23.19 23.16
C THR A 119 1.36 -24.25 24.11
N LEU A 120 1.72 -25.53 23.89
CA LEU A 120 1.29 -26.62 24.77
C LEU A 120 1.88 -26.52 26.17
N ALA A 121 3.13 -26.07 26.32
CA ALA A 121 3.75 -25.86 27.63
C ALA A 121 2.97 -24.86 28.47
N GLU A 122 2.55 -23.73 27.89
CA GLU A 122 1.76 -22.74 28.59
C GLU A 122 0.30 -23.20 28.84
N LEU A 123 -0.34 -23.88 27.88
CA LEU A 123 -1.65 -24.47 28.07
C LEU A 123 -1.65 -25.50 29.21
N ARG A 124 -0.65 -26.35 29.31
CA ARG A 124 -0.49 -27.31 30.42
C ARG A 124 -0.31 -26.63 31.78
N THR A 125 0.35 -25.48 31.81
CA THR A 125 0.50 -24.72 33.06
C THR A 125 -0.84 -24.20 33.56
N ILE A 126 -1.74 -23.82 32.65
CA ILE A 126 -3.05 -23.25 32.96
C ILE A 126 -4.12 -24.33 33.17
N TYR A 127 -4.05 -25.40 32.38
CA TYR A 127 -5.06 -26.45 32.28
C TYR A 127 -4.47 -27.86 32.56
N ALA A 128 -3.67 -27.98 33.63
CA ALA A 128 -2.96 -29.21 33.98
C ALA A 128 -3.88 -30.44 34.08
N ASP A 129 -5.04 -30.27 34.70
CA ASP A 129 -6.01 -31.38 34.92
C ASP A 129 -6.73 -31.81 33.63
N GLN A 130 -6.74 -30.98 32.60
CA GLN A 130 -7.43 -31.21 31.32
C GLN A 130 -6.50 -31.71 30.20
N LEU A 131 -5.19 -31.56 30.38
CA LEU A 131 -4.19 -31.85 29.36
C LEU A 131 -3.19 -32.90 29.80
N PRO A 132 -3.51 -34.21 29.63
CA PRO A 132 -2.57 -35.29 29.90
C PRO A 132 -1.33 -35.21 28.98
N PRO A 133 -0.18 -35.79 29.39
CA PRO A 133 1.09 -35.69 28.65
C PRO A 133 1.04 -36.17 27.19
N GLU A 134 0.11 -37.05 26.84
CA GLU A 134 -0.06 -37.62 25.50
C GLU A 134 -0.58 -36.63 24.47
N VAL A 135 -1.20 -35.54 24.89
CA VAL A 135 -1.67 -34.50 24.00
C VAL A 135 -0.49 -33.80 23.33
N SER A 136 -0.35 -33.98 22.04
CA SER A 136 0.84 -33.54 21.27
C SER A 136 0.54 -32.45 20.25
N THR A 137 -0.75 -32.07 20.07
CA THR A 137 -1.14 -31.02 19.11
C THR A 137 -1.97 -29.95 19.79
N VAL A 138 -1.82 -28.69 19.33
CA VAL A 138 -2.59 -27.56 19.83
C VAL A 138 -4.09 -27.75 19.59
N PRO A 139 -4.58 -28.15 18.40
CA PRO A 139 -6.01 -28.39 18.18
C PRO A 139 -6.65 -29.40 19.13
N ASP A 140 -5.96 -30.52 19.44
CA ASP A 140 -6.45 -31.53 20.41
C ASP A 140 -6.52 -30.94 21.81
N ALA A 141 -5.51 -30.18 22.20
CA ALA A 141 -5.52 -29.48 23.51
C ALA A 141 -6.70 -28.52 23.64
N LEU A 142 -6.96 -27.69 22.62
CA LEU A 142 -8.07 -26.73 22.65
C LEU A 142 -9.43 -27.42 22.67
N SER A 143 -9.61 -28.53 21.92
CA SER A 143 -10.83 -29.33 21.95
C SER A 143 -11.10 -29.91 23.34
N ARG A 144 -10.08 -30.49 24.01
CA ARG A 144 -10.20 -31.07 25.35
C ARG A 144 -10.52 -30.01 26.41
N ILE A 145 -9.82 -28.86 26.36
CA ILE A 145 -10.10 -27.74 27.28
C ILE A 145 -11.55 -27.28 27.09
N LYS A 146 -11.99 -27.10 25.83
CA LYS A 146 -13.37 -26.70 25.53
C LYS A 146 -14.39 -27.71 26.05
N GLU A 147 -14.16 -28.99 25.86
CA GLU A 147 -15.04 -30.05 26.32
C GLU A 147 -15.16 -30.06 27.86
N ALA A 148 -14.04 -29.91 28.56
CA ALA A 148 -13.97 -29.98 30.01
C ALA A 148 -14.47 -28.70 30.72
N THR A 149 -14.20 -27.52 30.12
CA THR A 149 -14.42 -26.22 30.80
C THR A 149 -15.52 -25.36 30.17
N GLY A 150 -15.92 -25.66 28.96
CA GLY A 150 -16.82 -24.79 28.19
C GLY A 150 -16.14 -23.57 27.57
N GLN A 151 -14.87 -23.30 27.87
CA GLN A 151 -14.16 -22.11 27.39
C GLN A 151 -13.84 -22.18 25.90
N LYS A 152 -13.95 -21.02 25.21
CA LYS A 152 -13.52 -20.83 23.84
C LYS A 152 -12.35 -19.84 23.78
N PHE A 153 -11.62 -19.88 22.69
CA PHE A 153 -10.37 -19.14 22.52
C PHE A 153 -10.49 -18.02 21.49
N VAL A 154 -9.91 -16.86 21.79
CA VAL A 154 -9.55 -15.83 20.83
C VAL A 154 -8.14 -16.15 20.37
N ILE A 155 -7.97 -16.47 19.08
CA ILE A 155 -6.67 -16.83 18.51
C ILE A 155 -6.21 -15.72 17.58
N ILE A 156 -5.07 -15.10 17.90
CA ILE A 156 -4.46 -13.99 17.17
C ILE A 156 -3.12 -14.50 16.63
N ILE A 157 -2.92 -14.42 15.31
CA ILE A 157 -1.65 -14.74 14.67
C ILE A 157 -1.16 -13.50 13.92
N ASP A 158 -0.08 -12.90 14.43
CA ASP A 158 0.59 -11.79 13.76
C ASP A 158 1.67 -12.29 12.81
N GLU A 159 1.90 -11.58 11.70
CA GLU A 159 2.82 -11.92 10.60
C GLU A 159 2.61 -13.37 10.11
N TRP A 160 1.33 -13.79 9.98
CA TRP A 160 0.95 -15.16 9.60
C TRP A 160 1.65 -15.65 8.32
N ASP A 161 1.97 -14.74 7.41
CA ASP A 161 2.50 -15.01 6.07
C ASP A 161 4.04 -14.96 5.98
N VAL A 162 4.74 -14.76 7.09
CA VAL A 162 6.20 -14.62 7.07
C VAL A 162 6.90 -15.80 6.42
N LEU A 163 6.45 -17.03 6.66
CA LEU A 163 7.02 -18.25 6.05
C LEU A 163 6.72 -18.34 4.54
N ILE A 164 5.64 -17.71 4.09
CA ILE A 164 5.31 -17.63 2.65
C ILE A 164 6.19 -16.60 1.95
N ARG A 165 6.63 -15.56 2.67
CA ARG A 165 7.45 -14.47 2.13
C ARG A 165 8.95 -14.75 2.26
N ASP A 166 9.41 -15.03 3.46
CA ASP A 166 10.83 -15.08 3.80
C ASP A 166 11.43 -16.47 3.49
N GLU A 167 10.62 -17.54 3.56
CA GLU A 167 10.98 -18.91 3.14
C GLU A 167 10.33 -19.28 1.80
N ALA A 168 10.25 -18.32 0.88
CA ALA A 168 9.51 -18.46 -0.38
C ALA A 168 9.98 -19.64 -1.26
N SER A 169 11.25 -20.01 -1.19
CA SER A 169 11.82 -21.15 -1.93
C SER A 169 11.66 -22.52 -1.22
N ASN A 170 11.32 -22.54 0.06
CA ASN A 170 11.18 -23.78 0.84
C ASN A 170 9.71 -24.23 0.91
N GLN A 171 9.31 -24.99 -0.09
CA GLN A 171 7.94 -25.49 -0.21
C GLN A 171 7.54 -26.40 0.97
N LYS A 172 8.47 -27.18 1.53
CA LYS A 172 8.19 -28.08 2.66
C LYS A 172 7.76 -27.32 3.90
N ILE A 173 8.52 -26.28 4.29
CA ILE A 173 8.16 -25.43 5.44
C ILE A 173 6.78 -24.81 5.25
N GLN A 174 6.52 -24.29 4.04
CA GLN A 174 5.22 -23.68 3.73
C GLN A 174 4.09 -24.70 3.84
N ASP A 175 4.27 -25.90 3.31
CA ASP A 175 3.24 -26.93 3.34
C ASP A 175 2.96 -27.42 4.77
N ASP A 176 4.02 -27.63 5.57
CA ASP A 176 3.89 -28.02 6.98
C ASP A 176 3.18 -26.94 7.80
N TYR A 177 3.52 -25.67 7.58
CA TYR A 177 2.88 -24.55 8.25
C TYR A 177 1.41 -24.36 7.82
N ILE A 178 1.13 -24.44 6.52
CA ILE A 178 -0.26 -24.37 6.02
C ILE A 178 -1.10 -25.55 6.57
N ASN A 179 -0.50 -26.75 6.69
CA ASN A 179 -1.19 -27.89 7.30
C ASN A 179 -1.45 -27.67 8.79
N PHE A 180 -0.51 -27.07 9.53
CA PHE A 180 -0.73 -26.65 10.91
C PHE A 180 -1.90 -25.68 11.03
N LEU A 181 -1.93 -24.60 10.22
CA LEU A 181 -3.04 -23.63 10.21
C LEU A 181 -4.39 -24.30 9.83
N ARG A 182 -4.37 -25.23 8.90
CA ARG A 182 -5.57 -26.00 8.53
C ARG A 182 -6.07 -26.85 9.69
N GLY A 183 -5.19 -27.48 10.44
CA GLY A 183 -5.53 -28.21 11.65
C GLY A 183 -6.15 -27.32 12.72
N MET A 184 -5.60 -26.10 12.88
CA MET A 184 -6.10 -25.12 13.85
C MET A 184 -7.50 -24.57 13.51
N PHE A 185 -7.78 -24.33 12.23
CA PHE A 185 -8.91 -23.48 11.84
C PHE A 185 -9.95 -24.16 10.93
N LYS A 186 -9.65 -25.27 10.26
CA LYS A 186 -10.53 -25.85 9.25
C LYS A 186 -11.25 -27.10 9.75
N GLY A 187 -12.55 -27.16 9.49
CA GLY A 187 -13.39 -28.31 9.86
C GLY A 187 -14.40 -27.96 10.95
N THR A 188 -15.12 -28.96 11.43
CA THR A 188 -16.17 -28.78 12.45
C THR A 188 -15.60 -28.57 13.86
N GLU A 189 -14.53 -29.30 14.21
CA GLU A 189 -13.96 -29.19 15.57
C GLU A 189 -13.47 -27.78 15.92
N PRO A 190 -12.71 -27.06 15.06
CA PRO A 190 -12.33 -25.69 15.34
C PRO A 190 -13.50 -24.74 15.66
N THR A 191 -14.66 -24.92 15.04
CA THR A 191 -15.82 -24.06 15.33
C THR A 191 -16.35 -24.21 16.76
N LYS A 192 -16.00 -25.30 17.45
CA LYS A 192 -16.44 -25.53 18.83
C LYS A 192 -15.58 -24.77 19.85
N TYR A 193 -14.26 -24.63 19.59
CA TYR A 193 -13.33 -24.00 20.53
C TYR A 193 -12.89 -22.60 20.14
N ILE A 194 -13.17 -22.12 18.92
CA ILE A 194 -12.78 -20.76 18.51
C ILE A 194 -13.92 -19.79 18.81
N GLN A 195 -13.57 -18.70 19.52
CA GLN A 195 -14.40 -17.54 19.77
C GLN A 195 -14.18 -16.47 18.69
N LEU A 196 -12.91 -16.26 18.31
CA LEU A 196 -12.45 -15.36 17.27
C LEU A 196 -11.12 -15.89 16.72
N ALA A 197 -10.93 -15.86 15.43
CA ALA A 197 -9.63 -16.07 14.80
C ALA A 197 -9.24 -14.81 14.01
N PHE A 198 -8.14 -14.17 14.39
CA PHE A 198 -7.65 -12.95 13.76
C PHE A 198 -6.22 -13.14 13.29
N LEU A 199 -6.03 -13.26 11.97
CA LEU A 199 -4.72 -13.35 11.33
C LEU A 199 -4.37 -11.99 10.75
N THR A 200 -3.12 -11.55 10.95
CA THR A 200 -2.61 -10.35 10.31
C THR A 200 -1.27 -10.59 9.64
N GLY A 201 -1.08 -9.99 8.46
CA GLY A 201 0.10 -10.16 7.63
C GLY A 201 0.11 -9.17 6.47
N ILE A 202 1.00 -9.40 5.51
CA ILE A 202 1.11 -8.60 4.29
C ILE A 202 0.29 -9.24 3.17
N LEU A 203 0.50 -10.54 2.94
CA LEU A 203 -0.20 -11.26 1.88
C LEU A 203 -1.55 -11.78 2.35
N PRO A 204 -2.56 -11.81 1.46
CA PRO A 204 -3.76 -12.60 1.67
C PRO A 204 -3.43 -14.10 1.71
N ILE A 205 -4.36 -14.91 2.22
CA ILE A 205 -4.14 -16.35 2.37
C ILE A 205 -3.80 -16.99 1.02
N LYS A 206 -2.68 -17.76 1.01
CA LYS A 206 -2.16 -18.46 -0.17
C LYS A 206 -3.25 -19.30 -0.83
N LYS A 207 -3.34 -19.22 -2.16
CA LYS A 207 -4.23 -20.05 -2.97
C LYS A 207 -3.56 -21.39 -3.28
N LEU A 208 -4.23 -22.47 -2.94
CA LEU A 208 -3.86 -23.83 -3.38
C LEU A 208 -4.74 -24.19 -4.57
N LYS A 209 -4.16 -24.26 -5.76
CA LYS A 209 -4.89 -24.38 -7.04
C LYS A 209 -5.80 -23.14 -7.22
N THR A 210 -7.12 -23.32 -7.16
CA THR A 210 -8.12 -22.24 -7.33
C THR A 210 -8.74 -21.76 -6.03
N GLN A 211 -8.43 -22.38 -4.89
CA GLN A 211 -9.05 -22.06 -3.60
C GLN A 211 -8.02 -21.56 -2.59
N SER A 212 -8.46 -20.72 -1.66
CA SER A 212 -7.67 -20.34 -0.50
C SER A 212 -7.37 -21.56 0.39
N ALA A 213 -6.18 -21.63 0.94
CA ALA A 213 -5.77 -22.70 1.86
C ALA A 213 -6.70 -22.77 3.09
N LEU A 214 -7.17 -21.60 3.56
CA LEU A 214 -8.13 -21.41 4.65
C LEU A 214 -9.35 -20.67 4.10
N ASN A 215 -10.23 -21.38 3.42
CA ASN A 215 -11.39 -20.82 2.72
C ASN A 215 -12.55 -20.39 3.64
N ASN A 216 -12.43 -20.63 4.93
CA ASN A 216 -13.37 -20.19 5.96
C ASN A 216 -13.04 -18.77 6.51
N PHE A 217 -11.91 -18.19 6.16
CA PHE A 217 -11.55 -16.84 6.57
C PHE A 217 -12.14 -15.78 5.65
N HIS A 218 -12.69 -14.74 6.25
CA HIS A 218 -12.99 -13.47 5.58
C HIS A 218 -11.69 -12.70 5.42
N GLN A 219 -11.29 -12.47 4.16
CA GLN A 219 -10.02 -11.84 3.84
C GLN A 219 -10.23 -10.37 3.50
N TYR A 220 -9.58 -9.50 4.26
CA TYR A 220 -9.57 -8.05 4.09
C TYR A 220 -8.16 -7.59 3.70
N SER A 221 -7.99 -7.12 2.48
CA SER A 221 -6.68 -6.80 1.92
C SER A 221 -6.68 -5.42 1.25
N MET A 222 -5.59 -5.05 0.59
CA MET A 222 -5.51 -3.84 -0.23
C MET A 222 -6.48 -3.86 -1.43
N LEU A 223 -6.84 -5.06 -1.91
CA LEU A 223 -7.80 -5.24 -3.00
C LEU A 223 -9.25 -5.23 -2.53
N ASN A 224 -9.50 -5.72 -1.33
CA ASN A 224 -10.83 -5.81 -0.73
C ASN A 224 -10.75 -5.49 0.76
N PRO A 225 -10.76 -4.21 1.16
CA PRO A 225 -10.55 -3.80 2.53
C PRO A 225 -11.76 -4.08 3.47
N GLY A 226 -12.96 -4.21 2.90
CA GLY A 226 -14.20 -4.47 3.64
C GLY A 226 -14.41 -3.52 4.83
N PRO A 227 -15.01 -4.01 5.93
CA PRO A 227 -15.29 -3.20 7.11
C PRO A 227 -14.03 -2.80 7.91
N LEU A 228 -12.85 -3.33 7.56
CA LEU A 228 -11.60 -2.99 8.24
C LEU A 228 -10.84 -1.83 7.57
N ALA A 229 -11.40 -1.21 6.54
CA ALA A 229 -10.75 -0.17 5.74
C ALA A 229 -10.16 0.97 6.59
N SER A 230 -10.91 1.46 7.59
CA SER A 230 -10.54 2.62 8.41
C SER A 230 -9.75 2.28 9.69
N TYR A 231 -9.62 1.00 10.04
CA TYR A 231 -9.02 0.61 11.32
C TYR A 231 -7.53 0.30 11.26
N ILE A 232 -6.99 0.02 10.07
CA ILE A 232 -5.58 -0.31 9.86
C ILE A 232 -4.99 0.70 8.87
N GLY A 233 -4.08 1.55 9.35
CA GLY A 233 -3.62 2.76 8.70
C GLY A 233 -4.29 4.01 9.28
N PHE A 234 -3.86 5.21 8.89
CA PHE A 234 -4.50 6.46 9.28
C PHE A 234 -5.45 6.94 8.19
N THR A 235 -6.66 7.35 8.57
CA THR A 235 -7.62 7.97 7.63
C THR A 235 -7.28 9.42 7.36
N GLU A 236 -7.80 9.98 6.27
CA GLU A 236 -7.61 11.40 5.90
C GLU A 236 -8.01 12.36 7.03
N ASP A 237 -9.15 12.12 7.68
CA ASP A 237 -9.61 12.95 8.80
C ASP A 237 -8.64 12.94 9.98
N GLU A 238 -8.11 11.75 10.32
CA GLU A 238 -7.12 11.59 11.38
C GLU A 238 -5.81 12.31 11.05
N VAL A 239 -5.33 12.19 9.80
CA VAL A 239 -4.12 12.88 9.35
C VAL A 239 -4.34 14.39 9.31
N SER A 240 -5.49 14.88 8.85
CA SER A 240 -5.84 16.30 8.87
C SER A 240 -5.82 16.87 10.29
N ALA A 241 -6.40 16.15 11.25
CA ALA A 241 -6.39 16.55 12.66
C ALA A 241 -4.96 16.56 13.25
N LEU A 242 -4.13 15.57 12.89
CA LEU A 242 -2.72 15.53 13.29
C LEU A 242 -1.93 16.71 12.69
N CYS A 243 -2.11 17.01 11.40
CA CYS A 243 -1.48 18.14 10.75
C CYS A 243 -1.83 19.47 11.43
N GLN A 244 -3.09 19.66 11.80
CA GLN A 244 -3.53 20.82 12.55
C GLN A 244 -2.84 20.91 13.93
N LYS A 245 -2.76 19.77 14.64
CA LYS A 245 -2.12 19.70 15.98
C LYS A 245 -0.62 20.00 15.93
N TYR A 246 0.08 19.53 14.90
CA TYR A 246 1.54 19.65 14.77
C TYR A 246 1.98 20.82 13.86
N GLY A 247 1.05 21.61 13.33
CA GLY A 247 1.35 22.76 12.48
C GLY A 247 1.90 22.43 11.09
N GLN A 248 1.57 21.25 10.56
CA GLN A 248 1.98 20.84 9.22
C GLN A 248 0.94 21.21 8.16
N ASN A 249 1.43 21.47 6.93
CA ASN A 249 0.55 21.74 5.79
C ASN A 249 -0.10 20.44 5.29
N PHE A 250 -1.40 20.29 5.52
CA PHE A 250 -2.14 19.08 5.15
C PHE A 250 -2.09 18.78 3.65
N GLU A 251 -2.19 19.79 2.77
CA GLU A 251 -2.13 19.58 1.31
C GLU A 251 -0.76 19.05 0.86
N GLU A 252 0.30 19.45 1.53
CA GLU A 252 1.64 18.92 1.27
C GLU A 252 1.79 17.47 1.79
N VAL A 253 1.30 17.19 3.00
CA VAL A 253 1.23 15.83 3.56
C VAL A 253 0.44 14.91 2.64
N ARG A 254 -0.68 15.38 2.11
CA ARG A 254 -1.52 14.66 1.16
C ARG A 254 -0.74 14.30 -0.11
N ARG A 255 -0.02 15.24 -0.70
CA ARG A 255 0.80 14.98 -1.92
C ARG A 255 1.90 13.95 -1.68
N TRP A 256 2.49 13.95 -0.49
CA TRP A 256 3.61 13.09 -0.17
C TRP A 256 3.19 11.68 0.24
N TYR A 257 2.09 11.50 0.97
CA TYR A 257 1.79 10.26 1.70
C TYR A 257 0.38 9.70 1.49
N ASP A 258 -0.54 10.41 0.81
CA ASP A 258 -1.85 9.87 0.45
C ASP A 258 -1.76 8.92 -0.75
N GLY A 259 -2.88 8.31 -1.11
CA GLY A 259 -3.09 7.61 -2.38
C GLY A 259 -3.58 6.18 -2.25
N TYR A 260 -3.73 5.64 -1.04
CA TYR A 260 -4.38 4.34 -0.87
C TYR A 260 -5.87 4.53 -0.65
N LEU A 261 -6.67 4.33 -1.70
CA LEU A 261 -8.12 4.36 -1.60
C LEU A 261 -8.64 2.98 -1.19
N LEU A 262 -8.99 2.80 0.08
CA LEU A 262 -9.53 1.58 0.63
C LEU A 262 -11.04 1.71 0.87
N GLY A 263 -11.85 1.18 -0.05
CA GLY A 263 -13.29 1.45 -0.06
C GLY A 263 -13.55 2.94 -0.30
N ASN A 264 -14.13 3.61 0.68
CA ASN A 264 -14.41 5.05 0.64
C ASN A 264 -13.39 5.90 1.43
N TYR A 265 -12.33 5.28 1.98
CA TYR A 265 -11.36 5.96 2.84
C TYR A 265 -10.04 6.17 2.10
N HIS A 266 -9.53 7.40 2.16
CA HIS A 266 -8.13 7.68 1.92
C HIS A 266 -7.35 7.23 3.14
N VAL A 267 -6.39 6.33 2.96
CA VAL A 267 -5.62 5.73 4.05
C VAL A 267 -4.15 5.99 3.83
N TYR A 268 -3.48 6.46 4.88
CA TYR A 268 -2.07 6.82 4.90
C TYR A 268 -1.26 5.78 5.68
N ASN A 269 0.02 5.65 5.32
CA ASN A 269 0.95 4.87 6.12
C ASN A 269 1.24 5.60 7.45
N PRO A 270 0.89 5.02 8.62
CA PRO A 270 1.14 5.65 9.92
C PRO A 270 2.59 6.02 10.15
N ASN A 271 3.54 5.17 9.73
CA ASN A 271 4.96 5.43 9.94
C ASN A 271 5.42 6.69 9.20
N ALA A 272 5.06 6.84 7.92
CA ALA A 272 5.45 8.01 7.14
C ALA A 272 4.87 9.30 7.75
N VAL A 273 3.59 9.29 8.14
CA VAL A 273 2.95 10.44 8.76
C VAL A 273 3.56 10.77 10.12
N THR A 274 3.75 9.78 11.00
CA THR A 274 4.31 10.04 12.34
C THR A 274 5.76 10.52 12.26
N SER A 275 6.58 9.91 11.39
CA SER A 275 7.96 10.36 11.20
C SER A 275 8.03 11.80 10.69
N LEU A 276 7.22 12.16 9.68
CA LEU A 276 7.13 13.55 9.24
C LEU A 276 6.76 14.52 10.37
N LEU A 277 5.74 14.15 11.18
CA LEU A 277 5.25 15.04 12.24
C LEU A 277 6.29 15.24 13.36
N LEU A 278 7.15 14.23 13.60
CA LEU A 278 8.21 14.29 14.59
C LEU A 278 9.48 14.97 14.05
N ASP A 279 9.87 14.68 12.81
CA ASP A 279 11.12 15.13 12.21
C ASP A 279 10.97 16.46 11.45
N GLY A 280 9.74 16.80 11.01
CA GLY A 280 9.43 18.02 10.27
C GLY A 280 9.92 18.02 8.82
N THR A 281 10.46 16.91 8.29
CA THR A 281 11.07 16.83 6.96
C THR A 281 10.26 15.96 6.01
N PHE A 282 9.93 16.49 4.84
CA PHE A 282 9.29 15.73 3.77
C PHE A 282 10.32 14.89 3.02
N GLN A 283 10.30 13.59 3.25
CA GLN A 283 11.20 12.61 2.62
C GLN A 283 10.55 11.24 2.51
N SER A 284 11.22 10.26 1.88
CA SER A 284 10.78 8.88 1.93
C SER A 284 11.20 8.24 3.25
N TYR A 285 10.22 7.91 4.08
CA TYR A 285 10.38 7.10 5.26
C TYR A 285 10.19 5.61 4.96
N TRP A 286 9.81 5.28 3.72
CA TRP A 286 9.66 3.91 3.25
C TRP A 286 11.01 3.22 3.09
N SER A 287 12.02 3.93 2.54
CA SER A 287 13.36 3.41 2.25
C SER A 287 14.20 3.09 3.47
N GLU A 288 13.97 3.73 4.62
CA GLU A 288 14.70 3.46 5.87
C GLU A 288 14.57 2.01 6.38
N THR A 289 13.81 1.18 5.71
CA THR A 289 13.40 -0.14 6.18
C THR A 289 13.76 -1.31 5.30
N SER A 290 14.79 -1.19 4.47
CA SER A 290 15.29 -2.25 3.57
C SER A 290 14.32 -2.69 2.46
N THR A 291 13.28 -1.92 2.19
CA THR A 291 12.23 -2.29 1.23
C THR A 291 12.62 -2.09 -0.23
N TYR A 292 13.63 -1.25 -0.51
CA TYR A 292 14.18 -1.08 -1.84
C TYR A 292 14.59 -2.41 -2.47
N ASP A 293 15.42 -3.19 -1.76
CA ASP A 293 15.90 -4.49 -2.24
C ASP A 293 14.76 -5.51 -2.45
N SER A 294 13.63 -5.32 -1.76
CA SER A 294 12.49 -6.23 -1.90
C SER A 294 11.64 -6.00 -3.14
N MET A 295 11.63 -4.80 -3.74
CA MET A 295 10.87 -4.49 -4.96
C MET A 295 11.66 -4.84 -6.23
N VAL A 296 12.97 -4.59 -6.22
CA VAL A 296 13.85 -4.70 -7.39
C VAL A 296 13.76 -6.04 -8.12
N PRO A 297 13.78 -7.20 -7.44
CA PRO A 297 13.67 -8.48 -8.13
C PRO A 297 12.39 -8.61 -8.95
N PHE A 298 11.29 -8.04 -8.48
CA PHE A 298 9.97 -8.16 -9.11
C PHE A 298 9.83 -7.24 -10.32
N ILE A 299 10.27 -5.99 -10.24
CA ILE A 299 10.20 -5.06 -11.38
C ILE A 299 11.15 -5.43 -12.52
N ASN A 300 12.18 -6.24 -12.22
CA ASN A 300 13.13 -6.74 -13.21
C ASN A 300 12.75 -8.09 -13.84
N MET A 301 11.59 -8.66 -13.47
CA MET A 301 11.10 -9.87 -14.10
C MET A 301 10.79 -9.60 -15.59
N ASP A 302 11.17 -10.56 -16.45
CA ASP A 302 10.99 -10.44 -17.90
C ASP A 302 9.58 -10.86 -18.32
N PHE A 303 8.57 -10.06 -17.89
CA PHE A 303 7.19 -10.20 -18.34
C PHE A 303 6.85 -9.10 -19.35
N ASP A 304 6.28 -9.50 -20.48
CA ASP A 304 5.85 -8.57 -21.53
C ASP A 304 4.93 -7.48 -20.98
N GLY A 305 5.28 -6.23 -21.26
CA GLY A 305 4.55 -5.03 -20.81
C GLY A 305 4.74 -4.63 -19.34
N LEU A 306 5.51 -5.35 -18.52
CA LEU A 306 5.73 -4.99 -17.11
C LEU A 306 6.49 -3.67 -16.98
N LYS A 307 7.60 -3.51 -17.68
CA LYS A 307 8.41 -2.30 -17.67
C LYS A 307 7.61 -1.09 -18.15
N ILE A 308 6.83 -1.27 -19.22
CA ILE A 308 5.95 -0.22 -19.76
C ILE A 308 4.93 0.21 -18.73
N ALA A 309 4.25 -0.73 -18.08
CA ALA A 309 3.26 -0.42 -17.05
C ALA A 309 3.87 0.38 -15.89
N ILE A 310 5.10 0.06 -15.47
CA ILE A 310 5.81 0.80 -14.42
C ILE A 310 6.13 2.22 -14.89
N LEU A 311 6.61 2.39 -16.13
CA LEU A 311 6.89 3.71 -16.69
C LEU A 311 5.63 4.57 -16.83
N GLU A 312 4.52 3.98 -17.31
CA GLU A 312 3.23 4.65 -17.36
C GLU A 312 2.78 5.12 -15.98
N MET A 313 2.92 4.27 -14.94
CA MET A 313 2.56 4.66 -13.57
C MET A 313 3.51 5.71 -12.98
N LEU A 314 4.81 5.64 -13.25
CA LEU A 314 5.77 6.70 -12.87
C LEU A 314 5.38 8.06 -13.44
N SER A 315 4.79 8.07 -14.60
CA SER A 315 4.28 9.27 -15.27
C SER A 315 2.94 9.78 -14.76
N GLY A 316 2.37 9.10 -13.78
CA GLY A 316 1.10 9.48 -13.22
C GLY A 316 -0.11 8.79 -13.81
N ALA A 317 0.07 7.92 -14.82
CA ALA A 317 -1.02 7.11 -15.35
C ALA A 317 -1.47 6.04 -14.35
N ALA A 318 -2.68 5.52 -14.54
CA ALA A 318 -3.12 4.27 -13.96
C ALA A 318 -3.17 3.21 -15.06
N VAL A 319 -2.84 1.96 -14.71
CA VAL A 319 -2.82 0.84 -15.65
C VAL A 319 -3.82 -0.25 -15.23
N PRO A 320 -4.47 -0.92 -16.18
CA PRO A 320 -5.39 -2.00 -15.87
C PRO A 320 -4.61 -3.22 -15.32
N VAL A 321 -5.12 -3.85 -14.26
CA VAL A 321 -4.51 -5.03 -13.65
C VAL A 321 -5.57 -6.09 -13.35
N MET A 322 -5.33 -7.30 -13.85
CA MET A 322 -6.17 -8.47 -13.56
C MET A 322 -5.65 -9.21 -12.32
N VAL A 323 -6.20 -8.88 -11.16
CA VAL A 323 -5.74 -9.38 -9.85
C VAL A 323 -6.13 -10.83 -9.52
N THR A 324 -6.89 -11.51 -10.36
CA THR A 324 -7.47 -12.84 -10.06
C THR A 324 -6.49 -14.00 -10.22
N SER A 325 -5.48 -13.87 -11.08
CA SER A 325 -4.48 -14.91 -11.37
C SER A 325 -3.45 -15.08 -10.25
N PHE A 326 -3.16 -14.03 -9.51
CA PHE A 326 -2.18 -14.05 -8.44
C PHE A 326 -2.51 -15.07 -7.35
N LYS A 327 -1.52 -15.87 -6.97
CA LYS A 327 -1.68 -16.98 -6.01
C LYS A 327 -1.38 -16.63 -4.57
N ASN A 328 -1.13 -15.37 -4.29
CA ASN A 328 -0.79 -14.84 -2.96
C ASN A 328 0.49 -15.50 -2.38
N ASP A 329 1.49 -15.68 -3.22
CA ASP A 329 2.84 -16.11 -2.84
C ASP A 329 3.91 -15.27 -3.55
N MET A 330 5.19 -15.55 -3.28
CA MET A 330 6.32 -14.77 -3.79
C MET A 330 7.03 -15.40 -4.98
N VAL A 331 6.51 -16.52 -5.53
CA VAL A 331 7.23 -17.30 -6.55
C VAL A 331 6.37 -17.73 -7.74
N SER A 332 5.05 -17.79 -7.61
CA SER A 332 4.14 -18.33 -8.63
C SER A 332 3.65 -17.27 -9.62
N PHE A 333 4.57 -16.51 -10.23
CA PHE A 333 4.23 -15.48 -11.22
C PHE A 333 4.11 -16.07 -12.61
N VAL A 334 3.04 -15.74 -13.32
CA VAL A 334 2.75 -16.21 -14.68
C VAL A 334 2.79 -15.06 -15.70
N ASN A 335 2.49 -13.83 -15.26
CA ASN A 335 2.41 -12.64 -16.10
C ASN A 335 2.69 -11.36 -15.30
N LYS A 336 2.72 -10.21 -15.98
CA LYS A 336 2.93 -8.89 -15.36
C LYS A 336 1.89 -8.56 -14.28
N ASP A 337 0.65 -9.01 -14.46
CA ASP A 337 -0.45 -8.66 -13.55
C ASP A 337 -0.30 -9.33 -12.18
N ASP A 338 0.32 -10.52 -12.13
CA ASP A 338 0.67 -11.17 -10.86
C ASP A 338 1.71 -10.36 -10.11
N VAL A 339 2.73 -9.84 -10.80
CA VAL A 339 3.76 -8.97 -10.21
C VAL A 339 3.15 -7.66 -9.72
N LEU A 340 2.34 -7.01 -10.54
CA LEU A 340 1.66 -5.76 -10.16
C LEU A 340 0.73 -5.99 -8.96
N THR A 341 0.04 -7.14 -8.91
CA THR A 341 -0.82 -7.51 -7.77
C THR A 341 -0.01 -7.71 -6.49
N LEU A 342 1.16 -8.36 -6.58
CA LEU A 342 2.06 -8.44 -5.44
C LEU A 342 2.49 -7.05 -4.96
N LEU A 343 2.89 -6.17 -5.87
CA LEU A 343 3.30 -4.79 -5.54
C LEU A 343 2.16 -3.99 -4.87
N ILE A 344 0.89 -4.27 -5.19
CA ILE A 344 -0.27 -3.70 -4.49
C ILE A 344 -0.30 -4.21 -3.04
N HIS A 345 -0.14 -5.51 -2.80
CA HIS A 345 -0.13 -6.07 -1.44
C HIS A 345 1.06 -5.60 -0.62
N LEU A 346 2.21 -5.42 -1.25
CA LEU A 346 3.40 -4.86 -0.59
C LEU A 346 3.28 -3.34 -0.31
N GLY A 347 2.31 -2.65 -0.93
CA GLY A 347 2.08 -1.22 -0.75
C GLY A 347 2.87 -0.31 -1.69
N TYR A 348 3.56 -0.85 -2.67
CA TYR A 348 4.22 -0.05 -3.72
C TYR A 348 3.23 0.49 -4.75
N LEU A 349 2.10 -0.18 -4.93
CA LEU A 349 1.02 0.27 -5.80
C LEU A 349 -0.27 0.41 -5.00
N ALA A 350 -1.08 1.38 -5.39
CA ALA A 350 -2.47 1.47 -5.00
C ALA A 350 -3.36 0.85 -6.08
N TYR A 351 -4.58 0.48 -5.70
CA TYR A 351 -5.54 -0.14 -6.60
C TYR A 351 -6.93 0.45 -6.40
N ASN A 352 -7.54 0.85 -7.48
CA ASN A 352 -8.92 1.26 -7.49
C ASN A 352 -9.81 0.07 -7.89
N GLN A 353 -10.60 -0.42 -6.96
CA GLN A 353 -11.45 -1.61 -7.16
C GLN A 353 -12.57 -1.35 -8.19
N GLN A 354 -13.07 -0.12 -8.30
CA GLN A 354 -14.17 0.21 -9.22
C GLN A 354 -13.70 0.25 -10.67
N THR A 355 -12.51 0.84 -10.90
CA THR A 355 -11.94 0.96 -12.25
C THR A 355 -11.01 -0.19 -12.62
N GLN A 356 -10.63 -1.04 -11.66
CA GLN A 356 -9.65 -2.13 -11.81
C GLN A 356 -8.27 -1.64 -12.27
N MET A 357 -7.88 -0.43 -11.84
CA MET A 357 -6.64 0.22 -12.22
C MET A 357 -5.67 0.26 -11.05
N ALA A 358 -4.39 -0.05 -11.31
CA ALA A 358 -3.29 0.18 -10.39
C ALA A 358 -2.53 1.47 -10.72
N TYR A 359 -1.97 2.12 -9.73
CA TYR A 359 -1.19 3.35 -9.88
C TYR A 359 -0.19 3.52 -8.72
N ILE A 360 0.83 4.33 -8.92
CA ILE A 360 1.75 4.73 -7.85
C ILE A 360 1.01 5.72 -6.94
N PRO A 361 0.88 5.42 -5.61
CA PRO A 361 -0.01 6.17 -4.74
C PRO A 361 0.42 7.63 -4.53
N ASN A 362 1.71 7.87 -4.27
CA ASN A 362 2.17 9.16 -3.77
C ASN A 362 3.62 9.44 -4.15
N GLU A 363 4.12 10.61 -3.74
CA GLU A 363 5.48 11.06 -4.06
C GLU A 363 6.54 10.22 -3.33
N GLU A 364 6.27 9.74 -2.11
CA GLU A 364 7.16 8.86 -1.36
C GLU A 364 7.49 7.60 -2.17
N ILE A 365 6.46 6.86 -2.57
CA ILE A 365 6.60 5.60 -3.33
C ILE A 365 7.12 5.85 -4.74
N ARG A 366 6.77 6.99 -5.35
CA ARG A 366 7.30 7.37 -6.66
C ARG A 366 8.81 7.51 -6.64
N ARG A 367 9.39 8.09 -5.59
CA ARG A 367 10.84 8.18 -5.41
C ARG A 367 11.49 6.80 -5.26
N GLU A 368 10.85 5.87 -4.57
CA GLU A 368 11.33 4.49 -4.46
C GLU A 368 11.42 3.82 -5.84
N PHE A 369 10.36 3.92 -6.65
CA PHE A 369 10.39 3.39 -8.02
C PHE A 369 11.48 4.04 -8.88
N LEU A 370 11.65 5.36 -8.79
CA LEU A 370 12.71 6.06 -9.52
C LEU A 370 14.09 5.55 -9.15
N THR A 371 14.36 5.43 -7.86
CA THR A 371 15.64 4.90 -7.37
C THR A 371 15.83 3.47 -7.86
N ALA A 372 14.79 2.63 -7.81
CA ALA A 372 14.84 1.25 -8.26
C ALA A 372 15.13 1.12 -9.76
N VAL A 373 14.48 1.94 -10.57
CA VAL A 373 14.62 1.94 -12.03
C VAL A 373 15.99 2.50 -12.44
N THR A 374 16.50 3.55 -11.80
CA THR A 374 17.78 4.18 -12.14
C THR A 374 18.99 3.36 -11.68
N SER A 375 18.92 2.70 -10.52
CA SER A 375 20.06 1.94 -9.98
C SER A 375 20.27 0.58 -10.67
N ASN A 376 19.24 -0.01 -11.26
CA ASN A 376 19.29 -1.35 -11.85
C ASN A 376 19.65 -1.42 -13.34
N ARG A 377 20.28 -0.36 -13.89
CA ARG A 377 20.77 -0.34 -15.28
C ARG A 377 19.70 -0.82 -16.28
N TRP A 378 18.51 -0.28 -16.19
CA TRP A 378 17.66 -0.29 -17.35
C TRP A 378 18.37 0.59 -18.39
N ASN A 379 19.32 0.01 -19.14
CA ASN A 379 20.26 0.74 -20.02
C ASN A 379 19.55 1.67 -21.02
N GLU A 380 18.36 1.30 -21.42
CA GLU A 380 17.45 2.13 -22.20
C GLU A 380 17.02 3.41 -21.44
N LEU A 381 16.89 3.34 -20.12
CA LEU A 381 16.45 4.44 -19.29
C LEU A 381 17.56 5.46 -18.97
N LEU A 382 18.82 5.08 -18.96
CA LEU A 382 19.93 6.02 -18.78
C LEU A 382 20.06 6.95 -20.00
N THR A 383 19.87 6.41 -21.20
CA THR A 383 19.78 7.21 -22.44
C THR A 383 18.60 8.17 -22.37
N PHE A 384 17.45 7.69 -21.89
CA PHE A 384 16.26 8.51 -21.69
C PHE A 384 16.40 9.61 -20.63
N GLN A 385 17.05 9.34 -19.53
CA GLN A 385 17.21 10.33 -18.48
C GLN A 385 17.98 11.53 -19.00
N GLN A 386 18.98 11.30 -19.86
CA GLN A 386 19.73 12.36 -20.51
C GLN A 386 18.87 13.09 -21.55
N GLU A 387 18.19 12.36 -22.43
CA GLU A 387 17.28 12.93 -23.43
C GLU A 387 16.09 13.67 -22.82
N SER A 388 15.54 13.14 -21.73
CA SER A 388 14.48 13.79 -20.96
C SER A 388 14.98 15.08 -20.27
N ALA A 389 16.22 15.11 -19.77
CA ALA A 389 16.81 16.32 -19.22
C ALA A 389 17.00 17.40 -20.30
N GLU A 390 17.54 17.00 -21.46
CA GLU A 390 17.68 17.90 -22.61
C GLU A 390 16.33 18.45 -23.09
N LEU A 391 15.29 17.61 -23.08
CA LEU A 391 13.92 18.02 -23.43
C LEU A 391 13.32 19.00 -22.42
N LEU A 392 13.52 18.76 -21.12
CA LEU A 392 13.09 19.70 -20.08
C LEU A 392 13.80 21.03 -20.22
N ASP A 393 15.11 21.03 -20.41
CA ASP A 393 15.90 22.24 -20.61
C ASP A 393 15.44 23.02 -21.86
N ALA A 394 15.19 22.33 -22.97
CA ALA A 394 14.61 22.93 -24.18
C ALA A 394 13.23 23.54 -23.95
N THR A 395 12.38 22.87 -23.14
CA THR A 395 11.05 23.38 -22.79
C THR A 395 11.16 24.66 -21.94
N LEU A 396 12.06 24.67 -20.96
CA LEU A 396 12.31 25.84 -20.10
C LEU A 396 12.92 27.01 -20.89
N ALA A 397 13.76 26.70 -21.88
CA ALA A 397 14.30 27.68 -22.82
C ALA A 397 13.30 28.13 -23.91
N MET A 398 12.10 27.54 -23.94
CA MET A 398 11.05 27.78 -24.96
C MET A 398 11.53 27.46 -26.39
N ASP A 399 12.46 26.50 -26.56
CA ASP A 399 12.93 26.04 -27.87
C ASP A 399 11.96 25.00 -28.46
N GLU A 400 10.94 25.50 -29.17
CA GLU A 400 9.89 24.70 -29.78
C GLU A 400 10.42 23.61 -30.72
N ASN A 401 11.48 23.91 -31.46
CA ASN A 401 12.07 22.97 -32.43
C ASN A 401 12.82 21.85 -31.72
N ALA A 402 13.61 22.17 -30.70
CA ALA A 402 14.32 21.19 -29.90
C ALA A 402 13.33 20.27 -29.15
N VAL A 403 12.24 20.82 -28.61
CA VAL A 403 11.17 20.05 -27.96
C VAL A 403 10.49 19.10 -28.95
N ALA A 404 10.08 19.59 -30.12
CA ALA A 404 9.46 18.76 -31.16
C ALA A 404 10.40 17.62 -31.64
N ALA A 405 11.69 17.92 -31.84
CA ALA A 405 12.69 16.94 -32.24
C ALA A 405 12.96 15.90 -31.15
N GLY A 406 13.08 16.32 -29.88
CA GLY A 406 13.27 15.43 -28.74
C GLY A 406 12.12 14.46 -28.56
N ILE A 407 10.87 14.95 -28.62
CA ILE A 407 9.67 14.09 -28.58
C ILE A 407 9.66 13.13 -29.77
N GLY A 408 10.03 13.59 -30.98
CA GLY A 408 10.11 12.76 -32.17
C GLY A 408 11.11 11.61 -32.03
N LYS A 409 12.29 11.88 -31.50
CA LYS A 409 13.34 10.88 -31.24
C LYS A 409 12.86 9.81 -30.25
N ILE A 410 12.31 10.23 -29.13
CA ILE A 410 11.75 9.32 -28.11
C ILE A 410 10.61 8.49 -28.73
N HIS A 411 9.77 9.10 -29.57
CA HIS A 411 8.71 8.39 -30.26
C HIS A 411 9.26 7.29 -31.21
N GLU A 412 10.27 7.58 -32.01
CA GLU A 412 10.84 6.60 -32.94
C GLU A 412 11.48 5.41 -32.22
N GLU A 413 12.20 5.65 -31.15
CA GLU A 413 12.86 4.61 -30.36
C GLU A 413 11.86 3.68 -29.66
N TYR A 414 10.67 4.18 -29.31
CA TYR A 414 9.63 3.42 -28.58
C TYR A 414 8.49 2.90 -29.43
N THR A 415 8.42 3.26 -30.71
CA THR A 415 7.35 2.78 -31.61
C THR A 415 7.35 1.25 -31.76
N SER A 416 8.48 0.58 -31.52
CA SER A 416 8.57 -0.88 -31.49
C SER A 416 7.92 -1.52 -30.25
N VAL A 417 7.78 -0.75 -29.17
CA VAL A 417 7.30 -1.22 -27.86
C VAL A 417 5.86 -0.74 -27.57
N ILE A 418 5.49 0.44 -28.06
CA ILE A 418 4.15 1.02 -27.89
C ILE A 418 3.44 0.98 -29.24
N GLN A 419 2.35 0.21 -29.36
CA GLN A 419 1.48 0.27 -30.54
C GLN A 419 0.82 1.65 -30.63
N TYR A 420 1.37 2.49 -31.50
CA TYR A 420 1.05 3.92 -31.61
C TYR A 420 -0.18 4.15 -32.48
N HIS A 421 -1.36 4.27 -31.87
CA HIS A 421 -2.62 4.36 -32.61
C HIS A 421 -3.50 5.53 -32.25
N ASN A 422 -3.23 6.26 -31.17
CA ASN A 422 -4.13 7.34 -30.68
C ASN A 422 -3.42 8.33 -29.74
N GLU A 423 -4.15 9.33 -29.27
CA GLU A 423 -3.73 10.39 -28.36
C GLU A 423 -3.17 9.83 -27.02
N ASN A 424 -3.67 8.69 -26.54
CA ASN A 424 -3.16 8.04 -25.33
C ASN A 424 -1.73 7.52 -25.51
N SER A 425 -1.37 7.05 -26.70
CA SER A 425 -0.01 6.61 -27.00
C SER A 425 0.96 7.80 -27.03
N LEU A 426 0.56 8.96 -27.56
CA LEU A 426 1.32 10.21 -27.50
C LEU A 426 1.52 10.67 -26.06
N SER A 427 0.51 10.54 -25.23
CA SER A 427 0.57 10.82 -23.80
C SER A 427 1.63 9.98 -23.09
N CYS A 428 1.78 8.69 -23.42
CA CYS A 428 2.84 7.83 -22.88
C CYS A 428 4.24 8.30 -23.28
N VAL A 429 4.42 8.65 -24.56
CA VAL A 429 5.71 9.19 -25.07
C VAL A 429 6.10 10.47 -24.33
N LEU A 430 5.18 11.41 -24.18
CA LEU A 430 5.45 12.66 -23.44
C LEU A 430 5.79 12.43 -21.98
N THR A 431 5.16 11.46 -21.39
CA THR A 431 5.41 11.04 -20.04
C THR A 431 6.84 10.57 -19.83
N ILE A 432 7.32 9.73 -20.73
CA ILE A 432 8.70 9.28 -20.75
C ILE A 432 9.61 10.47 -21.04
N ALA A 433 9.24 11.29 -22.01
CA ALA A 433 9.99 12.47 -22.42
C ALA A 433 10.25 13.47 -21.28
N TYR A 434 9.33 13.59 -20.34
CA TYR A 434 9.48 14.46 -19.17
C TYR A 434 9.86 13.72 -17.87
N LEU A 435 10.45 12.54 -17.97
CA LEU A 435 10.84 11.75 -16.79
C LEU A 435 11.82 12.50 -15.87
N SER A 436 12.76 13.29 -16.42
CA SER A 436 13.70 14.10 -15.65
C SER A 436 13.03 15.22 -14.83
N SER A 437 11.82 15.65 -15.23
CA SER A 437 11.05 16.66 -14.49
C SER A 437 10.75 16.22 -13.04
N ILE A 438 10.78 14.95 -12.76
CA ILE A 438 10.52 14.35 -11.45
C ILE A 438 11.44 14.92 -10.36
N GLN A 439 12.65 15.29 -10.71
CA GLN A 439 13.58 15.92 -9.75
C GLN A 439 13.02 17.24 -9.22
N TYR A 440 12.41 18.04 -10.08
CA TYR A 440 12.02 19.43 -9.79
C TYR A 440 10.51 19.59 -9.59
N TYR A 441 9.70 18.69 -10.13
CA TYR A 441 8.26 18.76 -10.15
C TYR A 441 7.61 17.62 -9.35
N PHE A 442 6.43 17.88 -8.82
CA PHE A 442 5.55 16.83 -8.32
C PHE A 442 5.08 15.90 -9.45
N LYS A 443 4.47 14.76 -9.07
CA LYS A 443 3.77 13.88 -10.00
C LYS A 443 2.86 14.71 -10.90
N PRO A 444 2.96 14.61 -12.26
CA PRO A 444 2.11 15.37 -13.14
C PRO A 444 0.63 15.01 -12.91
N ILE A 445 -0.19 16.03 -12.87
CA ILE A 445 -1.65 15.88 -12.80
C ILE A 445 -2.12 15.68 -14.22
N ARG A 446 -2.74 14.54 -14.50
CA ARG A 446 -3.34 14.23 -15.80
C ARG A 446 -4.82 14.57 -15.78
N GLU A 447 -5.33 15.01 -16.93
CA GLU A 447 -6.75 15.36 -17.10
C GLU A 447 -7.27 16.31 -16.01
N LEU A 448 -6.48 17.34 -15.66
CA LEU A 448 -6.89 18.31 -14.67
C LEU A 448 -8.11 19.10 -15.17
N PRO A 449 -9.23 19.14 -14.38
CA PRO A 449 -10.38 19.95 -14.75
C PRO A 449 -10.01 21.43 -14.92
N THR A 450 -10.21 21.99 -16.10
CA THR A 450 -9.84 23.36 -16.47
C THR A 450 -11.05 24.27 -16.69
N GLY A 451 -12.11 24.11 -15.90
CA GLY A 451 -13.33 24.91 -15.96
C GLY A 451 -14.32 24.50 -17.06
N ARG A 452 -13.89 24.27 -18.31
CA ARG A 452 -14.73 23.81 -19.44
C ARG A 452 -14.16 22.60 -20.18
N GLY A 453 -13.14 21.91 -19.62
CA GLY A 453 -12.46 20.76 -20.19
C GLY A 453 -11.34 20.28 -19.28
N PHE A 454 -10.42 19.51 -19.82
CA PHE A 454 -9.26 18.97 -19.12
C PHE A 454 -8.00 19.35 -19.89
N SER A 455 -6.92 19.70 -19.16
CA SER A 455 -5.57 19.72 -19.73
C SER A 455 -4.96 18.33 -19.64
N ASP A 456 -4.17 17.93 -20.62
CA ASP A 456 -3.58 16.59 -20.66
C ASP A 456 -2.59 16.37 -19.53
N PHE A 457 -1.70 17.36 -19.27
CA PHE A 457 -0.74 17.33 -18.18
C PHE A 457 -0.52 18.69 -17.52
N VAL A 458 -0.38 18.69 -16.20
CA VAL A 458 0.07 19.84 -15.44
C VAL A 458 1.23 19.41 -14.54
N PHE A 459 2.39 20.06 -14.68
CA PHE A 459 3.55 19.87 -13.82
C PHE A 459 3.65 21.06 -12.88
N LEU A 460 3.57 20.82 -11.58
CA LEU A 460 3.75 21.83 -10.54
C LEU A 460 5.11 21.66 -9.88
N PRO A 461 5.97 22.71 -9.84
CA PRO A 461 7.24 22.63 -9.15
C PRO A 461 7.07 22.30 -7.68
N LYS A 462 8.03 21.59 -7.10
CA LYS A 462 8.11 21.38 -5.66
C LYS A 462 8.41 22.70 -4.96
N PRO A 463 8.02 22.89 -3.68
CA PRO A 463 8.17 24.15 -2.97
C PRO A 463 9.58 24.72 -3.01
N GLU A 464 10.61 23.86 -2.92
CA GLU A 464 12.03 24.24 -2.97
C GLU A 464 12.48 24.80 -4.32
N TYR A 465 11.77 24.44 -5.42
CA TYR A 465 12.10 24.82 -6.80
C TYR A 465 11.13 25.83 -7.42
N ARG A 466 10.12 26.29 -6.70
CA ARG A 466 9.04 27.14 -7.23
C ARG A 466 9.48 28.49 -7.80
N TYR A 467 10.66 28.97 -7.43
CA TYR A 467 11.21 30.23 -7.94
C TYR A 467 12.14 30.03 -9.15
N ASP A 468 12.65 28.82 -9.33
CA ASP A 468 13.61 28.50 -10.38
C ASP A 468 12.93 27.82 -11.58
N PHE A 469 11.77 27.19 -11.34
CA PHE A 469 11.04 26.43 -12.35
C PHE A 469 9.60 26.90 -12.48
N PRO A 470 9.10 27.16 -13.73
CA PRO A 470 7.70 27.50 -13.97
C PRO A 470 6.80 26.25 -13.82
N ALA A 471 5.52 26.46 -13.57
CA ALA A 471 4.53 25.39 -13.81
C ALA A 471 4.40 25.17 -15.33
N LEU A 472 4.27 23.88 -15.74
CA LEU A 472 4.07 23.54 -17.15
C LEU A 472 2.65 23.03 -17.32
N VAL A 473 1.95 23.54 -18.34
CA VAL A 473 0.64 23.05 -18.77
C VAL A 473 0.76 22.58 -20.19
N VAL A 474 0.61 21.29 -20.38
CA VAL A 474 0.82 20.62 -21.64
C VAL A 474 -0.51 20.13 -22.19
N GLU A 475 -0.81 20.45 -23.43
CA GLU A 475 -1.97 20.01 -24.19
C GLU A 475 -1.53 19.26 -25.44
N LEU A 476 -2.15 18.12 -25.70
CA LEU A 476 -1.84 17.24 -26.80
C LEU A 476 -2.86 17.35 -27.92
N LYS A 477 -2.40 17.20 -29.13
CA LYS A 477 -3.25 17.07 -30.31
C LYS A 477 -2.73 15.98 -31.24
N TRP A 478 -3.67 15.37 -31.89
CA TRP A 478 -3.42 14.31 -32.87
C TRP A 478 -4.01 14.68 -34.21
N ASN A 479 -3.18 14.73 -35.28
CA ASN A 479 -3.59 15.13 -36.63
C ASN A 479 -4.27 16.52 -36.69
N LYS A 480 -3.79 17.47 -35.86
CA LYS A 480 -4.22 18.90 -35.87
C LYS A 480 -3.00 19.80 -36.07
N ASN A 481 -2.82 20.80 -35.27
CA ASN A 481 -1.59 21.59 -35.14
C ASN A 481 -1.34 22.00 -33.68
N ALA A 482 -0.11 22.36 -33.35
CA ALA A 482 0.30 22.73 -32.01
C ALA A 482 -0.38 24.04 -31.54
N GLU A 483 -0.71 24.95 -32.47
CA GLU A 483 -1.41 26.21 -32.16
C GLU A 483 -2.86 25.96 -31.68
N THR A 484 -3.52 24.94 -32.24
CA THR A 484 -4.84 24.51 -31.75
C THR A 484 -4.78 24.01 -30.31
N ALA A 485 -3.66 23.38 -29.91
CA ALA A 485 -3.45 22.97 -28.52
C ALA A 485 -3.34 24.19 -27.60
N LEU A 486 -2.50 25.17 -27.94
CA LEU A 486 -2.39 26.41 -27.16
C LEU A 486 -3.71 27.19 -27.08
N ASP A 487 -4.44 27.30 -28.20
CA ASP A 487 -5.76 27.95 -28.25
C ASP A 487 -6.75 27.24 -27.30
N GLN A 488 -6.68 25.91 -27.21
CA GLN A 488 -7.53 25.17 -26.28
C GLN A 488 -7.19 25.51 -24.84
N ILE A 489 -5.90 25.51 -24.45
CA ILE A 489 -5.48 25.92 -23.12
C ILE A 489 -5.98 27.33 -22.77
N LYS A 490 -5.87 28.28 -23.71
CA LYS A 490 -6.31 29.68 -23.51
C LYS A 490 -7.83 29.81 -23.37
N ARG A 491 -8.62 29.09 -24.18
CA ARG A 491 -10.09 29.14 -24.17
C ARG A 491 -10.73 28.49 -22.96
N GLN A 492 -10.09 27.52 -22.37
CA GLN A 492 -10.63 26.72 -21.27
C GLN A 492 -10.47 27.37 -19.89
N HIS A 493 -10.00 28.60 -19.79
CA HIS A 493 -9.72 29.34 -18.56
C HIS A 493 -9.02 28.49 -17.49
N TYR A 494 -7.80 28.84 -17.17
CA TYR A 494 -6.91 28.13 -16.26
C TYR A 494 -7.60 27.64 -15.00
N PRO A 495 -7.27 26.41 -14.54
CA PRO A 495 -7.99 25.78 -13.44
C PRO A 495 -7.88 26.59 -12.16
N ALA A 496 -8.96 26.64 -11.42
CA ALA A 496 -8.96 27.14 -10.05
C ALA A 496 -7.90 26.44 -9.18
N SER A 497 -7.53 25.21 -9.53
CA SER A 497 -6.51 24.40 -8.84
C SER A 497 -5.07 24.88 -9.03
N ILE A 498 -4.74 25.63 -10.10
CA ILE A 498 -3.44 26.32 -10.24
C ILE A 498 -3.55 27.84 -10.17
N ALA A 499 -4.74 28.38 -9.96
CA ALA A 499 -4.94 29.82 -9.74
C ALA A 499 -4.20 30.31 -8.48
N SER A 500 -4.02 29.46 -7.49
CA SER A 500 -3.23 29.71 -6.27
C SER A 500 -1.72 29.63 -6.48
N TYR A 501 -1.25 29.07 -7.61
CA TYR A 501 0.16 29.01 -7.92
C TYR A 501 0.68 30.43 -8.27
N THR A 502 1.65 30.89 -7.53
CA THR A 502 2.18 32.29 -7.64
C THR A 502 3.34 32.45 -8.60
N GLY A 503 3.97 31.33 -9.03
CA GLY A 503 5.11 31.36 -9.95
C GLY A 503 4.73 31.54 -11.42
N ASP A 504 5.75 31.51 -12.28
CA ASP A 504 5.60 31.55 -13.73
C ASP A 504 4.91 30.29 -14.26
N ILE A 505 4.21 30.40 -15.38
CA ILE A 505 3.52 29.31 -16.04
C ILE A 505 3.88 29.30 -17.53
N LEU A 506 4.28 28.15 -18.06
CA LEU A 506 4.46 27.91 -19.48
C LEU A 506 3.32 27.05 -20.01
N LEU A 507 2.77 27.45 -21.16
CA LEU A 507 1.80 26.72 -21.92
C LEU A 507 2.53 25.99 -23.04
N VAL A 508 2.37 24.69 -23.14
CA VAL A 508 3.06 23.83 -24.11
C VAL A 508 2.02 23.08 -24.94
N GLY A 509 1.89 23.42 -26.19
CA GLY A 509 1.06 22.72 -27.16
C GLY A 509 1.88 21.76 -27.99
N VAL A 510 1.53 20.47 -28.01
CA VAL A 510 2.21 19.45 -28.80
C VAL A 510 1.21 18.80 -29.77
N ASN A 511 1.60 18.62 -31.02
CA ASN A 511 0.83 17.89 -32.02
C ASN A 511 1.67 16.83 -32.72
N TYR A 512 1.07 15.70 -33.04
CA TYR A 512 1.63 14.69 -33.92
C TYR A 512 0.77 14.52 -35.17
N ASP A 513 1.37 14.64 -36.34
CA ASP A 513 0.72 14.36 -37.62
C ASP A 513 1.09 12.95 -38.10
N LYS A 514 0.10 12.07 -38.15
CA LYS A 514 0.29 10.66 -38.55
C LYS A 514 0.71 10.51 -40.03
N LYS A 515 0.36 11.44 -40.91
CA LYS A 515 0.66 11.37 -42.33
C LYS A 515 2.11 11.74 -42.60
N THR A 516 2.57 12.82 -42.01
CA THR A 516 3.95 13.31 -42.15
C THR A 516 4.91 12.67 -41.16
N LYS A 517 4.41 12.04 -40.08
CA LYS A 517 5.16 11.51 -38.94
C LYS A 517 5.98 12.59 -38.21
N VAL A 518 5.53 13.81 -38.23
CA VAL A 518 6.22 14.97 -37.63
C VAL A 518 5.51 15.40 -36.36
N HIS A 519 6.32 15.74 -35.34
CA HIS A 519 5.86 16.43 -34.13
C HIS A 519 6.01 17.94 -34.34
N GLU A 520 5.07 18.70 -33.80
CA GLU A 520 5.11 20.15 -33.72
C GLU A 520 4.94 20.55 -32.25
N CYS A 521 5.67 21.59 -31.83
CA CYS A 521 5.54 22.18 -30.51
C CYS A 521 5.36 23.68 -30.62
N ARG A 522 4.56 24.26 -29.70
CA ARG A 522 4.43 25.68 -29.45
C ARG A 522 4.46 25.94 -27.96
N ILE A 523 5.23 26.94 -27.53
CA ILE A 523 5.41 27.27 -26.13
C ILE A 523 5.18 28.76 -25.92
N GLU A 524 4.34 29.11 -24.96
CA GLU A 524 4.05 30.49 -24.58
C GLU A 524 4.11 30.68 -23.08
N LYS A 525 4.60 31.85 -22.65
CA LYS A 525 4.53 32.27 -21.24
C LYS A 525 3.12 32.81 -20.94
N TYR A 526 2.47 32.28 -19.91
CA TYR A 526 1.18 32.78 -19.48
C TYR A 526 1.35 33.99 -18.57
N LEU A 527 0.82 35.13 -19.03
CA LEU A 527 0.77 36.36 -18.25
C LEU A 527 -0.52 36.40 -17.43
N LYS A 528 -0.41 36.42 -16.11
CA LYS A 528 -1.58 36.62 -15.23
C LYS A 528 -2.19 37.99 -15.47
N SER A 529 -3.53 38.04 -15.55
CA SER A 529 -4.27 39.31 -15.73
C SER A 529 -3.96 40.24 -14.54
N GLY A 530 -3.04 41.20 -14.74
CA GLY A 530 -2.58 42.17 -13.73
C GLY A 530 -1.13 42.63 -13.92
N GLU A 531 -0.32 41.89 -14.67
CA GLU A 531 1.04 42.30 -15.05
C GLU A 531 0.99 42.83 -16.51
N LYS A 532 0.91 44.16 -16.63
CA LYS A 532 1.17 44.90 -17.89
C LYS A 532 2.57 45.48 -17.82
#